data_e9abf0569969f533db2619cba4bacd9f
#
_entry.id   e9abf0569969f533db2619cba4bacd9f
#
_cell.length_a   1.000
_cell.length_b   1.000
_cell.length_c   1.000
_cell.angle_alpha   90.00
_cell.angle_beta   90.00
_cell.angle_gamma   90.00
#
_symmetry.space_group_name_H-M   'P 1'
#
loop_
_entity.id
_entity.type
_entity.pdbx_description
1 polymer ?
#
loop_
_entity_poly.entity_id
_entity_poly.type
_entity_poly.pdbx_seq_one_letter_code
_entity_poly.pdbx_strand_id
1 'polypeptide(L)'
;MKNNLIKILVTMSFLLLTIIASVIGFFEQEKIDTLESGFKILGSNNITLEYGNNYIEEGYAAELDGKDYKNEVKIINNIDNNKIGEYDIEYTLKYKKYNKTLKRKVKIVDNEAPKIILNDKEIYCTIKEKCDDIIYNAIDNYDGDITTKVKVDSNVDINTKGNYEIKYSVEDSSGNKTEEIAKVHVTTKDENTYIEVKISTQKLVYYVKKKAVFTTDVTTGLNGATKLGNFRVNKKAKNTYLVTKKYRTFVKYWIGYDGRSYGIHDASWRKKFGGKIYLTNGSHGCVNVPTSSAEKLFSMVEVGTPVYIKR
;
A
#
# COMPACT_ATOMS: atom_id res chain seq x y z
N MET A 1 78.76 21.36 63.01
CA MET A 1 78.38 20.01 62.61
C MET A 1 76.86 19.70 62.77
N LYS A 2 76.26 20.01 63.91
CA LYS A 2 74.84 19.69 64.22
C LYS A 2 73.85 20.28 63.19
N ASN A 3 74.02 21.56 62.71
CA ASN A 3 73.14 22.19 61.74
C ASN A 3 73.25 21.60 60.33
N ASN A 4 74.37 21.07 59.91
CA ASN A 4 74.50 20.40 58.60
C ASN A 4 73.87 19.02 58.62
N LEU A 5 73.92 18.29 59.72
CA LEU A 5 73.24 16.99 59.87
C LEU A 5 71.72 17.14 59.83
N ILE A 6 71.19 18.18 60.50
CA ILE A 6 69.77 18.49 60.47
C ILE A 6 69.28 18.81 59.01
N LYS A 7 70.07 19.64 58.31
CA LYS A 7 69.76 19.94 56.88
C LYS A 7 69.78 18.69 56.01
N ILE A 8 70.75 17.79 56.16
CA ILE A 8 70.87 16.56 55.44
C ILE A 8 69.65 15.64 55.75
N LEU A 9 69.26 15.49 57.01
CA LEU A 9 68.09 14.70 57.40
C LEU A 9 66.79 15.30 56.84
N VAL A 10 66.63 16.59 56.84
CA VAL A 10 65.46 17.26 56.25
C VAL A 10 65.41 17.06 54.74
N THR A 11 66.54 17.22 54.02
CA THR A 11 66.58 16.98 52.58
C THR A 11 66.31 15.48 52.21
N MET A 12 66.90 14.57 52.98
CA MET A 12 66.66 13.13 52.82
C MET A 12 65.15 12.75 53.07
N SER A 13 64.54 13.33 54.12
CA SER A 13 63.11 13.15 54.41
C SER A 13 62.22 13.67 53.27
N PHE A 14 62.58 14.86 52.74
CA PHE A 14 61.84 15.41 51.60
C PHE A 14 61.98 14.58 50.35
N LEU A 15 63.19 14.08 50.06
CA LEU A 15 63.42 13.16 48.92
C LEU A 15 62.68 11.84 49.09
N LEU A 16 62.64 11.26 50.30
CA LEU A 16 61.90 10.06 50.62
C LEU A 16 60.39 10.26 50.43
N LEU A 17 59.87 11.41 50.89
CA LEU A 17 58.43 11.76 50.69
C LEU A 17 58.08 11.90 49.22
N THR A 18 58.94 12.50 48.40
CA THR A 18 58.71 12.62 46.94
C THR A 18 58.74 11.25 46.24
N ILE A 19 59.67 10.37 46.62
CA ILE A 19 59.75 9.03 46.11
C ILE A 19 58.47 8.23 46.48
N ILE A 20 58.03 8.31 47.73
CA ILE A 20 56.81 7.65 48.20
C ILE A 20 55.57 8.18 47.43
N ALA A 21 55.45 9.49 47.22
CA ALA A 21 54.39 10.08 46.47
C ALA A 21 54.38 9.63 44.98
N SER A 22 55.59 9.54 44.37
CA SER A 22 55.74 9.05 42.99
C SER A 22 55.38 7.59 42.86
N VAL A 23 55.74 6.73 43.82
CA VAL A 23 55.40 5.32 43.84
C VAL A 23 53.89 5.11 44.05
N ILE A 24 53.29 5.88 44.96
CA ILE A 24 51.82 5.87 45.12
C ILE A 24 51.15 6.34 43.85
N GLY A 25 51.62 7.41 43.23
CA GLY A 25 51.07 7.91 41.95
C GLY A 25 51.16 6.85 40.84
N PHE A 26 52.28 6.12 40.74
CA PHE A 26 52.44 5.04 39.77
C PHE A 26 51.39 3.90 39.99
N PHE A 27 51.21 3.39 41.20
CA PHE A 27 50.21 2.37 41.50
C PHE A 27 48.79 2.86 41.32
N GLU A 28 48.51 4.14 41.53
CA GLU A 28 47.18 4.70 41.25
C GLU A 28 46.92 4.76 39.75
N GLN A 29 47.93 5.20 38.97
CA GLN A 29 47.82 5.24 37.51
C GLN A 29 47.66 3.86 36.90
N GLU A 30 48.37 2.83 37.35
CA GLU A 30 48.24 1.45 36.93
C GLU A 30 46.79 0.95 37.08
N LYS A 31 46.11 1.30 38.19
CA LYS A 31 44.71 0.90 38.42
C LYS A 31 43.77 1.62 37.46
N ILE A 32 44.04 2.88 37.15
CA ILE A 32 43.25 3.62 36.16
C ILE A 32 43.44 2.99 34.76
N ASP A 33 44.69 2.71 34.38
CA ASP A 33 45.01 2.10 33.08
C ASP A 33 44.39 0.69 32.93
N THR A 34 44.39 -0.08 34.01
CA THR A 34 43.69 -1.38 34.07
C THR A 34 42.20 -1.20 33.82
N LEU A 35 41.55 -0.23 34.48
CA LEU A 35 40.15 0.05 34.29
C LEU A 35 39.86 0.59 32.89
N GLU A 36 40.71 1.45 32.34
CA GLU A 36 40.58 2.00 30.99
C GLU A 36 40.70 0.94 29.90
N SER A 37 41.66 0.02 30.03
CA SER A 37 41.92 -1.02 29.04
C SER A 37 40.96 -2.23 29.12
N GLY A 38 40.57 -2.60 30.35
CA GLY A 38 39.78 -3.81 30.61
C GLY A 38 38.26 -3.62 30.57
N PHE A 39 37.78 -2.35 30.77
CA PHE A 39 36.36 -2.05 30.68
C PHE A 39 36.04 -1.26 29.43
N LYS A 40 35.37 -1.93 28.47
CA LYS A 40 35.07 -1.38 27.14
C LYS A 40 33.76 -1.95 26.57
N ILE A 41 33.08 -1.14 25.75
CA ILE A 41 31.94 -1.57 24.94
C ILE A 41 32.45 -2.48 23.81
N LEU A 42 31.73 -3.57 23.52
CA LEU A 42 31.94 -4.42 22.36
C LEU A 42 30.99 -3.98 21.24
N GLY A 43 31.44 -4.08 19.98
CA GLY A 43 30.69 -3.61 18.83
C GLY A 43 30.65 -2.10 18.67
N SER A 44 29.57 -1.57 18.14
CA SER A 44 29.43 -0.13 17.85
C SER A 44 28.98 0.69 19.07
N ASN A 45 29.60 1.85 19.25
CA ASN A 45 29.16 2.83 20.26
C ASN A 45 27.95 3.67 19.81
N ASN A 46 27.66 3.65 18.49
CA ASN A 46 26.52 4.36 17.90
C ASN A 46 25.75 3.38 17.04
N ILE A 47 24.49 3.16 17.37
CA ILE A 47 23.59 2.24 16.67
C ILE A 47 22.41 3.05 16.17
N THR A 48 22.01 2.86 14.91
CA THR A 48 20.77 3.39 14.37
C THR A 48 19.81 2.22 14.12
N LEU A 49 18.60 2.33 14.65
CA LEU A 49 17.53 1.33 14.48
C LEU A 49 16.35 1.98 13.77
N GLU A 50 15.73 1.23 12.90
CA GLU A 50 14.43 1.58 12.34
C GLU A 50 13.35 1.36 13.39
N TYR A 51 12.36 2.26 13.46
CA TYR A 51 11.21 2.15 14.35
C TYR A 51 10.53 0.77 14.22
N GLY A 52 10.12 0.21 15.34
CA GLY A 52 9.54 -1.14 15.41
C GLY A 52 10.59 -2.26 15.51
N ASN A 53 11.87 -1.99 15.32
CA ASN A 53 12.94 -2.95 15.57
C ASN A 53 13.39 -2.94 17.03
N ASN A 54 13.65 -4.12 17.57
CA ASN A 54 14.17 -4.24 18.92
C ASN A 54 15.69 -4.03 18.96
N TYR A 55 16.15 -3.26 19.95
CA TYR A 55 17.56 -3.18 20.24
C TYR A 55 18.10 -4.54 20.71
N ILE A 56 19.23 -4.95 20.13
CA ILE A 56 19.96 -6.15 20.55
C ILE A 56 21.31 -5.70 21.11
N GLU A 57 21.59 -6.07 22.37
CA GLU A 57 22.84 -5.74 23.05
C GLU A 57 24.03 -6.48 22.43
N GLU A 58 25.02 -5.74 21.92
CA GLU A 58 26.26 -6.31 21.35
C GLU A 58 27.30 -6.67 22.43
N GLY A 59 27.06 -6.24 23.67
CA GLY A 59 27.84 -6.60 24.83
C GLY A 59 28.90 -5.56 25.22
N TYR A 60 29.60 -5.91 26.28
CA TYR A 60 30.72 -5.18 26.85
C TYR A 60 31.74 -6.16 27.46
N ALA A 61 32.99 -5.74 27.60
CA ALA A 61 34.03 -6.44 28.33
C ALA A 61 34.29 -5.73 29.65
N ALA A 62 34.52 -6.51 30.71
CA ALA A 62 34.92 -6.02 32.03
C ALA A 62 35.92 -7.01 32.68
N GLU A 63 37.06 -7.22 32.02
CA GLU A 63 38.14 -8.09 32.52
C GLU A 63 39.29 -7.23 33.04
N LEU A 64 39.51 -7.27 34.35
CA LEU A 64 40.48 -6.47 35.07
C LEU A 64 41.39 -7.37 35.89
N ASP A 65 42.71 -7.22 35.79
CA ASP A 65 43.69 -8.05 36.49
C ASP A 65 43.43 -9.57 36.33
N GLY A 66 43.01 -9.97 35.12
CA GLY A 66 42.68 -11.40 34.84
C GLY A 66 41.42 -11.91 35.50
N LYS A 67 40.54 -11.04 36.01
CA LYS A 67 39.25 -11.38 36.63
C LYS A 67 38.09 -10.78 35.86
N ASP A 68 36.99 -11.51 35.72
CA ASP A 68 35.75 -11.06 35.12
C ASP A 68 34.91 -10.28 36.16
N TYR A 69 34.59 -9.02 35.82
CA TYR A 69 33.74 -8.12 36.60
C TYR A 69 32.42 -7.80 35.93
N LYS A 70 31.99 -8.57 34.92
CA LYS A 70 30.71 -8.33 34.18
C LYS A 70 29.51 -8.24 35.12
N ASN A 71 29.46 -9.09 36.15
CA ASN A 71 28.35 -9.08 37.12
C ASN A 71 28.33 -7.87 38.05
N GLU A 72 29.40 -7.08 38.07
CA GLU A 72 29.51 -5.86 38.91
C GLU A 72 29.18 -4.59 38.09
N VAL A 73 29.00 -4.72 36.78
CA VAL A 73 28.62 -3.60 35.90
C VAL A 73 27.15 -3.25 36.13
N LYS A 74 26.92 -2.02 36.55
CA LYS A 74 25.58 -1.45 36.60
C LYS A 74 25.20 -0.93 35.21
N ILE A 75 24.09 -1.43 34.66
CA ILE A 75 23.56 -1.02 33.37
C ILE A 75 22.27 -0.21 33.58
N ILE A 76 22.19 0.95 32.94
CA ILE A 76 20.98 1.75 32.83
C ILE A 76 20.63 1.80 31.34
N ASN A 77 19.48 1.21 31.00
CA ASN A 77 18.94 1.17 29.64
C ASN A 77 17.59 1.89 29.64
N ASN A 78 17.50 3.01 28.94
CA ASN A 78 16.30 3.84 28.84
C ASN A 78 15.69 3.81 27.43
N ILE A 79 16.03 2.81 26.61
CA ILE A 79 15.51 2.73 25.23
C ILE A 79 14.00 2.46 25.28
N ASP A 80 13.26 3.33 24.60
CA ASP A 80 11.86 3.09 24.27
C ASP A 80 11.77 2.75 22.77
N ASN A 81 11.61 1.47 22.44
CA ASN A 81 11.55 0.97 21.07
C ASN A 81 10.30 1.47 20.31
N ASN A 82 9.31 2.00 21.03
CA ASN A 82 8.06 2.52 20.45
C ASN A 82 8.08 4.03 20.21
N LYS A 83 9.26 4.66 20.34
CA LYS A 83 9.37 6.09 20.16
C LYS A 83 10.67 6.44 19.45
N ILE A 84 10.57 7.20 18.36
CA ILE A 84 11.75 7.77 17.69
C ILE A 84 12.47 8.75 18.61
N GLY A 85 13.79 8.73 18.57
CA GLY A 85 14.62 9.57 19.46
C GLY A 85 16.03 9.05 19.64
N GLU A 86 16.79 9.74 20.47
CA GLU A 86 18.13 9.34 20.85
C GLU A 86 18.15 8.89 22.30
N TYR A 87 18.75 7.74 22.54
CA TYR A 87 18.81 7.06 23.83
C TYR A 87 20.24 6.71 24.18
N ASP A 88 20.57 6.77 25.45
CA ASP A 88 21.87 6.31 25.98
C ASP A 88 21.69 5.05 26.80
N ILE A 89 22.57 4.06 26.59
CA ILE A 89 22.77 2.95 27.52
C ILE A 89 24.06 3.25 28.28
N GLU A 90 23.97 3.32 29.59
CA GLU A 90 25.11 3.59 30.46
C GLU A 90 25.56 2.30 31.16
N TYR A 91 26.86 2.03 31.05
CA TYR A 91 27.53 0.91 31.72
C TYR A 91 28.50 1.50 32.74
N THR A 92 28.25 1.26 34.00
CA THR A 92 29.11 1.83 35.10
C THR A 92 29.76 0.68 35.86
N LEU A 93 31.08 0.69 35.91
CA LEU A 93 31.88 -0.22 36.71
C LEU A 93 32.63 0.53 37.79
N LYS A 94 32.51 0.03 39.04
CA LYS A 94 33.36 0.48 40.17
C LYS A 94 34.47 -0.53 40.37
N TYR A 95 35.71 -0.05 40.18
CA TYR A 95 36.90 -0.85 40.47
C TYR A 95 37.74 -0.18 41.54
N LYS A 96 37.83 -0.81 42.72
CA LYS A 96 38.46 -0.22 43.92
C LYS A 96 37.80 1.12 44.29
N LYS A 97 38.52 2.24 44.23
CA LYS A 97 37.97 3.61 44.48
C LYS A 97 37.56 4.35 43.24
N TYR A 98 37.84 3.80 42.04
CA TYR A 98 37.58 4.43 40.77
C TYR A 98 36.26 3.99 40.16
N ASN A 99 35.58 4.91 39.47
CA ASN A 99 34.38 4.60 38.69
C ASN A 99 34.64 4.98 37.24
N LYS A 100 34.21 4.13 36.33
CA LYS A 100 34.17 4.41 34.89
C LYS A 100 32.79 4.17 34.37
N THR A 101 32.27 5.11 33.57
CA THR A 101 30.98 4.97 32.86
C THR A 101 31.25 5.05 31.36
N LEU A 102 30.78 4.03 30.66
CA LEU A 102 30.75 3.97 29.20
C LEU A 102 29.34 4.23 28.74
N LYS A 103 29.19 4.82 27.54
CA LYS A 103 27.89 5.11 26.95
C LYS A 103 27.83 4.55 25.53
N ARG A 104 26.74 3.85 25.23
CA ARG A 104 26.34 3.51 23.87
C ARG A 104 25.15 4.35 23.50
N LYS A 105 25.22 5.01 22.35
CA LYS A 105 24.12 5.79 21.79
C LYS A 105 23.29 4.94 20.86
N VAL A 106 21.98 4.95 21.04
CA VAL A 106 21.02 4.27 20.18
C VAL A 106 20.05 5.32 19.64
N LYS A 107 20.02 5.47 18.33
CA LYS A 107 19.10 6.37 17.63
C LYS A 107 18.00 5.54 16.96
N ILE A 108 16.77 5.75 17.37
CA ILE A 108 15.60 5.19 16.71
C ILE A 108 15.09 6.21 15.72
N VAL A 109 14.96 5.80 14.46
CA VAL A 109 14.51 6.63 13.34
C VAL A 109 13.34 5.96 12.65
N ASP A 110 12.59 6.75 11.91
CA ASP A 110 11.61 6.27 10.97
C ASP A 110 12.01 6.76 9.57
N ASN A 111 12.36 5.82 8.70
CA ASN A 111 12.72 6.07 7.30
C ASN A 111 11.73 5.39 6.34
N GLU A 112 10.67 4.79 6.86
CA GLU A 112 9.62 4.19 6.05
C GLU A 112 8.65 5.29 5.59
N ALA A 113 8.40 5.34 4.28
CA ALA A 113 7.46 6.31 3.75
C ALA A 113 6.01 5.85 3.93
N PRO A 114 5.07 6.77 4.18
CA PRO A 114 3.67 6.45 4.34
C PRO A 114 3.09 5.83 3.08
N LYS A 115 2.05 5.03 3.22
CA LYS A 115 1.37 4.35 2.11
C LYS A 115 0.01 4.98 1.84
N ILE A 116 -0.18 5.49 0.62
CA ILE A 116 -1.48 5.95 0.13
C ILE A 116 -2.22 4.78 -0.54
N ILE A 117 -3.46 4.55 -0.16
CA ILE A 117 -4.33 3.52 -0.72
C ILE A 117 -5.52 4.20 -1.38
N LEU A 118 -5.70 3.99 -2.68
CA LEU A 118 -6.84 4.47 -3.45
C LEU A 118 -7.80 3.31 -3.72
N ASN A 119 -9.12 3.54 -3.58
CA ASN A 119 -10.12 2.53 -3.94
C ASN A 119 -10.14 2.27 -5.45
N ASP A 120 -9.89 3.30 -6.25
CA ASP A 120 -9.79 3.25 -7.72
C ASP A 120 -8.60 4.09 -8.19
N LYS A 121 -7.73 3.52 -9.04
CA LYS A 121 -6.62 4.23 -9.68
C LYS A 121 -6.96 4.72 -11.09
N GLU A 122 -8.13 4.34 -11.60
CA GLU A 122 -8.60 4.73 -12.93
C GLU A 122 -10.12 4.86 -12.92
N ILE A 123 -10.64 6.05 -13.25
CA ILE A 123 -12.08 6.31 -13.32
C ILE A 123 -12.47 6.90 -14.68
N TYR A 124 -13.71 6.63 -15.07
CA TYR A 124 -14.30 7.10 -16.33
C TYR A 124 -15.50 8.00 -16.00
N CYS A 125 -15.39 9.26 -16.45
CA CYS A 125 -16.41 10.29 -16.30
C CYS A 125 -17.12 10.52 -17.62
N THR A 126 -18.40 10.82 -17.57
CA THR A 126 -19.11 11.36 -18.74
C THR A 126 -18.90 12.86 -18.79
N ILE A 127 -18.60 13.38 -19.99
CA ILE A 127 -18.43 14.83 -20.20
C ILE A 127 -19.64 15.61 -19.65
N LYS A 128 -19.37 16.68 -18.91
CA LYS A 128 -20.35 17.54 -18.21
C LYS A 128 -21.12 16.85 -17.08
N GLU A 129 -20.74 15.64 -16.68
CA GLU A 129 -21.30 14.96 -15.51
C GLU A 129 -20.25 14.88 -14.39
N LYS A 130 -20.69 14.89 -13.13
CA LYS A 130 -19.79 14.70 -12.00
C LYS A 130 -19.11 13.33 -12.08
N CYS A 131 -17.80 13.30 -11.86
CA CYS A 131 -17.04 12.06 -11.69
C CYS A 131 -17.40 11.36 -10.37
N ASP A 132 -17.19 10.06 -10.32
CA ASP A 132 -17.24 9.33 -9.06
C ASP A 132 -16.08 9.80 -8.16
N ASP A 133 -16.32 9.89 -6.88
CA ASP A 133 -15.30 10.28 -5.92
C ASP A 133 -14.30 9.12 -5.73
N ILE A 134 -13.02 9.44 -5.72
CA ILE A 134 -11.97 8.48 -5.34
C ILE A 134 -11.80 8.56 -3.83
N ILE A 135 -12.11 7.45 -3.18
CA ILE A 135 -11.88 7.30 -1.75
C ILE A 135 -10.43 6.90 -1.53
N TYR A 136 -9.77 7.55 -0.59
CA TYR A 136 -8.37 7.29 -0.26
C TYR A 136 -8.17 7.25 1.25
N ASN A 137 -7.11 6.57 1.66
CA ASN A 137 -6.55 6.66 3.00
C ASN A 137 -5.03 6.64 2.93
N ALA A 138 -4.37 7.15 3.97
CA ALA A 138 -2.93 7.12 4.11
C ALA A 138 -2.55 6.62 5.50
N ILE A 139 -1.67 5.64 5.54
CA ILE A 139 -1.23 4.97 6.77
C ILE A 139 0.30 4.95 6.78
N ASP A 140 0.85 5.24 7.93
CA ASP A 140 2.26 5.21 8.21
C ASP A 140 2.58 4.26 9.39
N ASN A 141 3.78 3.69 9.41
CA ASN A 141 4.19 2.74 10.45
C ASN A 141 4.35 3.40 11.82
N TYR A 142 4.82 4.67 11.87
CA TYR A 142 5.02 5.43 13.10
C TYR A 142 3.85 6.39 13.40
N ASP A 143 3.44 7.19 12.43
CA ASP A 143 2.38 8.21 12.60
C ASP A 143 0.95 7.62 12.61
N GLY A 144 0.77 6.35 12.16
CA GLY A 144 -0.53 5.71 12.05
C GLY A 144 -1.38 6.28 10.91
N ASP A 145 -2.64 6.57 11.16
CA ASP A 145 -3.55 7.15 10.16
C ASP A 145 -3.28 8.65 9.96
N ILE A 146 -2.72 8.98 8.81
CA ILE A 146 -2.41 10.35 8.38
C ILE A 146 -3.25 10.79 7.16
N THR A 147 -4.38 10.17 6.93
CA THR A 147 -5.29 10.46 5.81
C THR A 147 -5.62 11.95 5.70
N THR A 148 -5.79 12.64 6.82
CA THR A 148 -6.09 14.08 6.85
C THR A 148 -4.94 14.98 6.38
N LYS A 149 -3.71 14.46 6.32
CA LYS A 149 -2.53 15.17 5.80
C LYS A 149 -2.37 15.04 4.28
N VAL A 150 -3.18 14.19 3.62
CA VAL A 150 -3.09 13.98 2.16
C VAL A 150 -3.48 15.26 1.44
N LYS A 151 -2.59 15.71 0.56
CA LYS A 151 -2.83 16.82 -0.38
C LYS A 151 -3.30 16.23 -1.70
N VAL A 152 -4.38 16.78 -2.25
CA VAL A 152 -4.97 16.36 -3.52
C VAL A 152 -4.83 17.50 -4.51
N ASP A 153 -4.13 17.25 -5.61
CA ASP A 153 -4.00 18.18 -6.74
C ASP A 153 -4.63 17.56 -7.98
N SER A 154 -5.48 18.30 -8.69
CA SER A 154 -6.27 17.80 -9.80
C SER A 154 -6.29 18.79 -10.96
N ASN A 155 -6.02 18.28 -12.16
CA ASN A 155 -6.16 19.03 -13.40
C ASN A 155 -7.42 18.64 -14.21
N VAL A 156 -8.37 17.93 -13.60
CA VAL A 156 -9.56 17.39 -14.27
C VAL A 156 -10.47 18.50 -14.75
N ASP A 157 -10.67 18.58 -16.07
CA ASP A 157 -11.71 19.39 -16.71
C ASP A 157 -12.83 18.48 -17.24
N ILE A 158 -13.95 18.45 -16.52
CA ILE A 158 -15.12 17.64 -16.89
C ILE A 158 -15.83 18.14 -18.15
N ASN A 159 -15.56 19.35 -18.63
CA ASN A 159 -16.21 19.93 -19.83
C ASN A 159 -15.46 19.55 -21.10
N THR A 160 -14.21 19.12 -21.00
CA THR A 160 -13.37 18.78 -22.14
C THR A 160 -13.03 17.30 -22.12
N LYS A 161 -13.30 16.61 -23.24
CA LYS A 161 -12.89 15.21 -23.41
C LYS A 161 -11.38 15.11 -23.36
N GLY A 162 -10.87 14.20 -22.51
CA GLY A 162 -9.42 14.05 -22.34
C GLY A 162 -9.07 13.03 -21.28
N ASN A 163 -7.76 12.87 -21.09
CA ASN A 163 -7.17 12.11 -20.01
C ASN A 163 -6.54 13.09 -19.04
N TYR A 164 -6.88 12.95 -17.79
CA TYR A 164 -6.47 13.81 -16.70
C TYR A 164 -5.89 12.98 -15.56
N GLU A 165 -5.30 13.67 -14.61
CA GLU A 165 -4.69 13.04 -13.45
C GLU A 165 -5.11 13.75 -12.17
N ILE A 166 -5.28 12.97 -11.11
CA ILE A 166 -5.40 13.47 -9.74
C ILE A 166 -4.20 12.93 -9.00
N LYS A 167 -3.38 13.83 -8.46
CA LYS A 167 -2.19 13.52 -7.68
C LYS A 167 -2.52 13.61 -6.20
N TYR A 168 -2.21 12.55 -5.47
CA TYR A 168 -2.30 12.44 -4.02
C TYR A 168 -0.89 12.44 -3.46
N SER A 169 -0.59 13.27 -2.49
CA SER A 169 0.72 13.32 -1.85
C SER A 169 0.57 13.46 -0.34
N VAL A 170 1.46 12.82 0.40
CA VAL A 170 1.49 12.87 1.86
C VAL A 170 2.94 12.83 2.35
N GLU A 171 3.18 13.49 3.47
CA GLU A 171 4.45 13.49 4.19
C GLU A 171 4.16 13.14 5.65
N ASP A 172 4.95 12.23 6.23
CA ASP A 172 4.89 11.86 7.63
C ASP A 172 5.59 12.90 8.52
N SER A 173 5.65 12.65 9.82
CA SER A 173 6.35 13.55 10.77
C SER A 173 7.87 13.44 10.70
N SER A 174 8.40 12.37 10.10
CA SER A 174 9.83 12.12 9.91
C SER A 174 10.37 12.75 8.62
N GLY A 175 9.48 13.22 7.72
CA GLY A 175 9.79 13.86 6.45
C GLY A 175 9.83 12.90 5.26
N ASN A 176 9.42 11.64 5.43
CA ASN A 176 9.29 10.70 4.32
C ASN A 176 8.02 11.00 3.52
N LYS A 177 8.08 10.80 2.19
CA LYS A 177 7.02 11.24 1.27
C LYS A 177 6.57 10.13 0.36
N THR A 178 5.27 10.12 0.07
CA THR A 178 4.67 9.24 -0.93
C THR A 178 3.74 10.03 -1.83
N GLU A 179 3.71 9.64 -3.10
CA GLU A 179 2.80 10.15 -4.11
C GLU A 179 2.10 8.99 -4.82
N GLU A 180 0.80 9.13 -5.07
CA GLU A 180 -0.01 8.24 -5.88
C GLU A 180 -0.79 9.05 -6.91
N ILE A 181 -0.98 8.48 -8.10
CA ILE A 181 -1.70 9.12 -9.19
C ILE A 181 -2.91 8.27 -9.56
N ALA A 182 -4.07 8.91 -9.65
CA ALA A 182 -5.27 8.34 -10.24
C ALA A 182 -5.50 8.96 -11.64
N LYS A 183 -5.83 8.12 -12.61
CA LYS A 183 -6.17 8.53 -13.98
C LYS A 183 -7.67 8.77 -14.12
N VAL A 184 -8.03 9.87 -14.76
CA VAL A 184 -9.41 10.25 -15.01
C VAL A 184 -9.63 10.40 -16.50
N HIS A 185 -10.55 9.61 -17.07
CA HIS A 185 -10.91 9.64 -18.47
C HIS A 185 -12.26 10.33 -18.64
N VAL A 186 -12.25 11.57 -19.10
CA VAL A 186 -13.47 12.29 -19.47
C VAL A 186 -13.85 11.90 -20.89
N THR A 187 -14.96 11.16 -21.06
CA THR A 187 -15.40 10.56 -22.32
C THR A 187 -16.87 10.83 -22.56
N THR A 188 -17.35 10.54 -23.77
CA THR A 188 -18.79 10.57 -24.04
C THR A 188 -19.50 9.39 -23.35
N LYS A 189 -20.82 9.51 -23.12
CA LYS A 189 -21.64 8.43 -22.56
C LYS A 189 -21.51 7.14 -23.38
N ASP A 190 -21.47 7.26 -24.70
CA ASP A 190 -21.36 6.14 -25.64
C ASP A 190 -20.04 5.38 -25.53
N GLU A 191 -18.95 6.06 -25.19
CA GLU A 191 -17.63 5.43 -25.08
C GLU A 191 -17.44 4.66 -23.76
N ASN A 192 -18.21 4.98 -22.75
CA ASN A 192 -18.05 4.40 -21.42
C ASN A 192 -19.25 3.53 -20.95
N THR A 193 -20.44 3.68 -21.62
CA THR A 193 -21.65 2.94 -21.24
C THR A 193 -22.20 2.22 -22.48
N TYR A 194 -22.15 0.88 -22.49
CA TYR A 194 -22.52 0.07 -23.64
C TYR A 194 -22.81 -1.39 -23.29
N ILE A 195 -23.50 -2.08 -24.20
CA ILE A 195 -23.65 -3.54 -24.17
C ILE A 195 -22.58 -4.15 -25.09
N GLU A 196 -21.87 -5.15 -24.59
CA GLU A 196 -20.98 -5.99 -25.40
C GLU A 196 -21.51 -7.42 -25.42
N VAL A 197 -21.65 -8.02 -26.60
CA VAL A 197 -21.94 -9.43 -26.78
C VAL A 197 -20.76 -10.08 -27.47
N LYS A 198 -20.11 -11.02 -26.76
CA LYS A 198 -18.99 -11.79 -27.30
C LYS A 198 -19.44 -13.19 -27.70
N ILE A 199 -19.50 -13.44 -29.03
CA ILE A 199 -20.04 -14.68 -29.60
C ILE A 199 -19.16 -15.87 -29.23
N SER A 200 -17.84 -15.73 -29.24
CA SER A 200 -16.90 -16.82 -28.91
C SER A 200 -17.06 -17.37 -27.49
N THR A 201 -17.44 -16.53 -26.56
CA THR A 201 -17.64 -16.91 -25.15
C THR A 201 -19.13 -17.05 -24.78
N GLN A 202 -20.05 -16.65 -25.68
CA GLN A 202 -21.51 -16.64 -25.46
C GLN A 202 -21.86 -15.86 -24.19
N LYS A 203 -21.26 -14.68 -24.01
CA LYS A 203 -21.50 -13.75 -22.89
C LYS A 203 -22.02 -12.42 -23.41
N LEU A 204 -22.93 -11.85 -22.63
CA LEU A 204 -23.31 -10.43 -22.71
C LEU A 204 -22.86 -9.74 -21.45
N VAL A 205 -22.21 -8.59 -21.63
CA VAL A 205 -21.78 -7.71 -20.53
C VAL A 205 -22.35 -6.33 -20.78
N TYR A 206 -22.96 -5.73 -19.77
CA TYR A 206 -23.33 -4.32 -19.77
C TYR A 206 -22.36 -3.52 -18.93
N TYR A 207 -21.77 -2.54 -19.55
CA TYR A 207 -20.79 -1.63 -18.94
C TYR A 207 -21.43 -0.28 -18.65
N VAL A 208 -21.11 0.28 -17.48
CA VAL A 208 -21.37 1.69 -17.11
C VAL A 208 -20.09 2.27 -16.62
N LYS A 209 -19.67 3.40 -17.15
CA LYS A 209 -18.36 4.03 -16.85
C LYS A 209 -17.19 3.03 -16.96
N LYS A 210 -17.23 2.20 -18.04
CA LYS A 210 -16.25 1.12 -18.28
C LYS A 210 -16.24 -0.01 -17.24
N LYS A 211 -17.01 0.05 -16.18
CA LYS A 211 -17.15 -1.02 -15.19
C LYS A 211 -18.24 -2.00 -15.64
N ALA A 212 -17.98 -3.31 -15.59
CA ALA A 212 -18.97 -4.34 -15.87
C ALA A 212 -19.98 -4.39 -14.71
N VAL A 213 -21.20 -3.91 -14.96
CA VAL A 213 -22.26 -3.85 -13.93
C VAL A 213 -23.26 -5.01 -14.04
N PHE A 214 -23.27 -5.68 -15.20
CA PHE A 214 -24.12 -6.85 -15.41
C PHE A 214 -23.50 -7.79 -16.42
N THR A 215 -23.56 -9.10 -16.14
CA THR A 215 -23.07 -10.16 -17.04
C THR A 215 -24.07 -11.30 -17.07
N THR A 216 -24.30 -11.88 -18.26
CA THR A 216 -25.13 -13.05 -18.42
C THR A 216 -24.66 -13.93 -19.56
N ASP A 217 -25.00 -15.24 -19.48
CA ASP A 217 -24.87 -16.16 -20.59
C ASP A 217 -25.90 -15.84 -21.66
N VAL A 218 -25.54 -16.01 -22.93
CA VAL A 218 -26.42 -15.82 -24.07
C VAL A 218 -26.43 -17.05 -24.98
N THR A 219 -27.41 -17.10 -25.88
CA THR A 219 -27.37 -18.00 -27.06
C THR A 219 -27.58 -17.14 -28.30
N THR A 220 -26.53 -17.01 -29.11
CA THR A 220 -26.55 -16.26 -30.36
C THR A 220 -27.03 -17.12 -31.54
N GLY A 221 -27.03 -16.55 -32.74
CA GLY A 221 -27.55 -17.21 -33.96
C GLY A 221 -26.75 -18.41 -34.40
N LEU A 222 -27.49 -19.45 -34.87
CA LEU A 222 -26.91 -20.62 -35.51
C LEU A 222 -26.16 -20.20 -36.78
N ASN A 223 -25.04 -20.87 -37.08
CA ASN A 223 -24.22 -20.65 -38.29
C ASN A 223 -23.86 -19.17 -38.54
N GLY A 224 -23.62 -18.44 -37.47
CA GLY A 224 -23.19 -17.02 -37.57
C GLY A 224 -24.32 -16.05 -37.92
N ALA A 225 -25.58 -16.43 -37.76
CA ALA A 225 -26.73 -15.57 -38.08
C ALA A 225 -26.81 -14.28 -37.25
N THR A 226 -26.16 -14.23 -36.06
CA THR A 226 -26.01 -12.96 -35.32
C THR A 226 -24.96 -12.10 -35.99
N LYS A 227 -25.35 -10.92 -36.49
CA LYS A 227 -24.48 -9.99 -37.18
C LYS A 227 -23.46 -9.38 -36.23
N LEU A 228 -22.20 -9.39 -36.64
CA LEU A 228 -21.14 -8.59 -36.00
C LEU A 228 -21.30 -7.13 -36.33
N GLY A 229 -20.91 -6.24 -35.41
CA GLY A 229 -20.91 -4.82 -35.69
C GLY A 229 -21.23 -3.95 -34.47
N ASN A 230 -21.32 -2.67 -34.76
CA ASN A 230 -21.65 -1.62 -33.80
C ASN A 230 -23.08 -1.15 -34.08
N PHE A 231 -23.93 -1.33 -33.10
CA PHE A 231 -25.35 -1.02 -33.16
C PHE A 231 -25.73 -0.08 -32.00
N ARG A 232 -27.04 0.27 -31.95
CA ARG A 232 -27.64 0.97 -30.82
C ARG A 232 -29.00 0.36 -30.48
N VAL A 233 -29.33 0.38 -29.20
CA VAL A 233 -30.70 0.10 -28.79
C VAL A 233 -31.63 1.08 -29.47
N ASN A 234 -32.53 0.58 -30.35
CA ASN A 234 -33.45 1.43 -31.11
C ASN A 234 -34.87 1.37 -30.60
N LYS A 235 -35.25 0.27 -29.89
CA LYS A 235 -36.59 0.06 -29.36
C LYS A 235 -36.53 -0.84 -28.15
N LYS A 236 -37.40 -0.56 -27.18
CA LYS A 236 -37.68 -1.44 -26.04
C LYS A 236 -39.18 -1.76 -26.00
N ALA A 237 -39.54 -2.99 -25.74
CA ALA A 237 -40.94 -3.40 -25.60
C ALA A 237 -41.07 -4.51 -24.56
N LYS A 238 -42.16 -4.50 -23.78
CA LYS A 238 -42.59 -5.60 -22.89
C LYS A 238 -43.75 -6.34 -23.51
N ASN A 239 -43.85 -7.66 -23.18
CA ASN A 239 -44.99 -8.49 -23.53
C ASN A 239 -45.38 -8.38 -25.02
N THR A 240 -44.43 -8.64 -25.89
CA THR A 240 -44.59 -8.47 -27.34
C THR A 240 -44.39 -9.78 -28.09
N TYR A 241 -44.87 -9.81 -29.35
CA TYR A 241 -44.67 -10.94 -30.25
C TYR A 241 -43.59 -10.61 -31.28
N LEU A 242 -42.65 -11.52 -31.43
CA LEU A 242 -41.74 -11.56 -32.57
C LEU A 242 -42.42 -12.27 -33.70
N VAL A 243 -42.74 -11.54 -34.76
CA VAL A 243 -43.51 -12.09 -35.89
C VAL A 243 -42.63 -12.14 -37.12
N THR A 244 -42.54 -13.29 -37.75
CA THR A 244 -41.89 -13.51 -39.04
C THR A 244 -42.87 -14.24 -39.97
N LYS A 245 -42.49 -14.44 -41.23
CA LYS A 245 -43.31 -15.26 -42.16
C LYS A 245 -43.50 -16.72 -41.71
N LYS A 246 -42.60 -17.21 -40.84
CA LYS A 246 -42.53 -18.63 -40.44
C LYS A 246 -43.01 -18.94 -39.03
N TYR A 247 -42.93 -17.96 -38.12
CA TYR A 247 -43.27 -18.16 -36.71
C TYR A 247 -43.72 -16.87 -36.01
N ARG A 248 -44.47 -17.06 -34.93
CA ARG A 248 -44.88 -16.01 -33.98
C ARG A 248 -44.49 -16.46 -32.57
N THR A 249 -43.61 -15.74 -31.94
CA THR A 249 -43.07 -16.10 -30.61
C THR A 249 -43.28 -14.96 -29.63
N PHE A 250 -43.87 -15.25 -28.47
CA PHE A 250 -44.04 -14.28 -27.37
C PHE A 250 -42.75 -14.12 -26.60
N VAL A 251 -42.39 -12.89 -26.27
CA VAL A 251 -41.27 -12.52 -25.39
C VAL A 251 -41.75 -11.49 -24.38
N LYS A 252 -41.24 -11.61 -23.12
CA LYS A 252 -41.55 -10.66 -22.05
C LYS A 252 -40.79 -9.37 -22.20
N TYR A 253 -39.56 -9.42 -22.67
CA TYR A 253 -38.65 -8.28 -22.79
C TYR A 253 -37.95 -8.31 -24.14
N TRP A 254 -38.09 -7.24 -24.89
CA TRP A 254 -37.45 -7.01 -26.18
C TRP A 254 -36.58 -5.74 -26.14
N ILE A 255 -35.32 -5.88 -26.52
CA ILE A 255 -34.34 -4.78 -26.67
C ILE A 255 -33.82 -4.89 -28.12
N GLY A 256 -34.44 -4.17 -29.04
CA GLY A 256 -34.05 -4.13 -30.46
C GLY A 256 -32.80 -3.28 -30.67
N TYR A 257 -31.88 -3.71 -31.55
CA TYR A 257 -30.65 -2.97 -31.80
C TYR A 257 -30.26 -2.79 -33.27
N ASP A 258 -30.79 -3.53 -34.21
CA ASP A 258 -30.41 -3.44 -35.63
C ASP A 258 -31.37 -2.63 -36.52
N GLY A 259 -32.42 -2.06 -35.95
CA GLY A 259 -33.42 -1.27 -36.64
C GLY A 259 -34.50 -2.07 -37.32
N ARG A 260 -34.35 -3.39 -37.54
CA ARG A 260 -35.30 -4.21 -38.30
C ARG A 260 -35.71 -5.50 -37.62
N SER A 261 -34.77 -6.41 -37.34
CA SER A 261 -35.13 -7.81 -37.07
C SER A 261 -34.39 -8.40 -35.86
N TYR A 262 -33.30 -7.81 -35.40
CA TYR A 262 -32.50 -8.40 -34.34
C TYR A 262 -32.58 -7.60 -33.05
N GLY A 263 -32.60 -8.36 -31.95
CA GLY A 263 -32.63 -7.79 -30.59
C GLY A 263 -32.10 -8.78 -29.58
N ILE A 264 -32.00 -8.29 -28.37
CA ILE A 264 -31.72 -9.05 -27.16
C ILE A 264 -33.10 -9.30 -26.52
N HIS A 265 -33.44 -10.56 -26.23
CA HIS A 265 -34.74 -10.89 -25.64
C HIS A 265 -34.66 -12.15 -24.79
N ASP A 266 -35.63 -12.32 -23.90
CA ASP A 266 -35.82 -13.56 -23.18
C ASP A 266 -36.19 -14.72 -24.08
N ALA A 267 -35.73 -15.92 -23.72
CA ALA A 267 -36.08 -17.15 -24.42
C ALA A 267 -36.48 -18.18 -23.39
N SER A 268 -37.73 -18.07 -22.90
CA SER A 268 -38.32 -18.94 -21.87
C SER A 268 -38.39 -20.41 -22.25
N TRP A 269 -38.35 -20.70 -23.55
CA TRP A 269 -38.30 -22.06 -24.10
C TRP A 269 -36.93 -22.74 -23.99
N ARG A 270 -35.88 -22.01 -23.59
CA ARG A 270 -34.52 -22.52 -23.40
C ARG A 270 -34.24 -22.79 -21.94
N LYS A 271 -33.71 -23.98 -21.64
CA LYS A 271 -33.27 -24.35 -20.29
C LYS A 271 -31.79 -24.01 -20.01
N LYS A 272 -30.98 -23.82 -21.07
CA LYS A 272 -29.56 -23.59 -20.98
C LYS A 272 -29.11 -22.48 -21.94
N PHE A 273 -28.13 -21.71 -21.54
CA PHE A 273 -27.50 -20.64 -22.30
C PHE A 273 -25.97 -20.77 -22.20
N GLY A 274 -25.26 -20.11 -23.08
CA GLY A 274 -23.81 -20.10 -23.05
C GLY A 274 -23.12 -21.26 -23.75
N GLY A 275 -21.79 -21.31 -23.62
CA GLY A 275 -20.97 -22.39 -24.13
C GLY A 275 -21.09 -22.61 -25.65
N LYS A 276 -21.21 -23.87 -26.09
CA LYS A 276 -21.27 -24.25 -27.50
C LYS A 276 -22.71 -24.47 -28.03
N ILE A 277 -23.73 -24.11 -27.26
CA ILE A 277 -25.14 -24.36 -27.62
C ILE A 277 -25.51 -23.70 -28.95
N TYR A 278 -24.99 -22.52 -29.24
CA TYR A 278 -25.24 -21.77 -30.47
C TYR A 278 -24.77 -22.47 -31.74
N LEU A 279 -23.87 -23.47 -31.65
CA LEU A 279 -23.37 -24.23 -32.81
C LEU A 279 -24.40 -25.25 -33.33
N THR A 280 -25.31 -25.74 -32.49
CA THR A 280 -26.29 -26.76 -32.84
C THR A 280 -27.74 -26.34 -32.61
N ASN A 281 -27.98 -25.48 -31.64
CA ASN A 281 -29.27 -24.98 -31.25
C ASN A 281 -29.25 -23.47 -31.00
N GLY A 282 -28.70 -22.71 -31.96
CA GLY A 282 -28.66 -21.25 -31.95
C GLY A 282 -30.01 -20.60 -32.21
N SER A 283 -30.07 -19.27 -32.11
CA SER A 283 -31.23 -18.49 -32.53
C SER A 283 -31.21 -18.24 -34.05
N HIS A 284 -32.22 -17.56 -34.56
CA HIS A 284 -32.24 -17.11 -35.96
C HIS A 284 -31.49 -15.77 -36.17
N GLY A 285 -30.69 -15.33 -35.18
CA GLY A 285 -29.87 -14.12 -35.26
C GLY A 285 -30.02 -13.20 -34.04
N CYS A 286 -31.10 -13.30 -33.28
CA CYS A 286 -31.25 -12.57 -32.02
C CYS A 286 -30.30 -13.10 -30.94
N VAL A 287 -30.05 -12.29 -29.93
CA VAL A 287 -29.31 -12.68 -28.72
C VAL A 287 -30.33 -13.11 -27.67
N ASN A 288 -30.42 -14.43 -27.45
CA ASN A 288 -31.32 -15.01 -26.45
C ASN A 288 -30.65 -14.98 -25.08
N VAL A 289 -31.36 -14.53 -24.06
CA VAL A 289 -30.93 -14.52 -22.67
C VAL A 289 -31.94 -15.15 -21.73
N PRO A 290 -31.58 -15.60 -20.51
CA PRO A 290 -32.54 -16.01 -19.49
C PRO A 290 -33.57 -14.90 -19.22
N THR A 291 -34.81 -15.26 -18.87
CA THR A 291 -35.87 -14.26 -18.63
C THR A 291 -35.51 -13.27 -17.53
N SER A 292 -34.94 -13.72 -16.41
CA SER A 292 -34.48 -12.84 -15.34
C SER A 292 -33.36 -11.88 -15.78
N SER A 293 -32.47 -12.35 -16.66
CA SER A 293 -31.42 -11.53 -17.26
C SER A 293 -31.98 -10.48 -18.22
N ALA A 294 -32.98 -10.87 -19.04
CA ALA A 294 -33.67 -9.93 -19.92
C ALA A 294 -34.37 -8.82 -19.13
N GLU A 295 -35.04 -9.16 -18.04
CA GLU A 295 -35.72 -8.24 -17.14
C GLU A 295 -34.75 -7.23 -16.56
N LYS A 296 -33.64 -7.72 -15.97
CA LYS A 296 -32.61 -6.87 -15.35
C LYS A 296 -31.96 -5.97 -16.39
N LEU A 297 -31.54 -6.51 -17.54
CA LEU A 297 -30.94 -5.71 -18.61
C LEU A 297 -31.93 -4.65 -19.13
N PHE A 298 -33.20 -5.03 -19.33
CA PHE A 298 -34.24 -4.10 -19.77
C PHE A 298 -34.46 -2.93 -18.83
N SER A 299 -34.34 -3.13 -17.52
CA SER A 299 -34.47 -2.04 -16.53
C SER A 299 -33.29 -1.05 -16.54
N MET A 300 -32.10 -1.53 -16.94
CA MET A 300 -30.86 -0.74 -16.87
C MET A 300 -30.54 0.02 -18.17
N VAL A 301 -30.91 -0.53 -19.34
CA VAL A 301 -30.52 0.06 -20.63
C VAL A 301 -31.54 1.06 -21.12
N GLU A 302 -31.10 2.04 -21.90
CA GLU A 302 -31.92 3.05 -22.53
C GLU A 302 -31.89 2.92 -24.07
N VAL A 303 -32.90 3.47 -24.75
CA VAL A 303 -32.84 3.68 -26.21
C VAL A 303 -31.66 4.60 -26.50
N GLY A 304 -30.85 4.25 -27.50
CA GLY A 304 -29.60 4.94 -27.83
C GLY A 304 -28.35 4.23 -27.26
N THR A 305 -28.47 3.38 -26.23
CA THR A 305 -27.32 2.64 -25.66
C THR A 305 -26.57 1.88 -26.77
N PRO A 306 -25.25 2.07 -26.93
CA PRO A 306 -24.45 1.31 -27.88
C PRO A 306 -24.47 -0.19 -27.61
N VAL A 307 -24.47 -0.99 -28.68
CA VAL A 307 -24.44 -2.45 -28.65
C VAL A 307 -23.34 -2.95 -29.58
N TYR A 308 -22.32 -3.55 -29.03
CA TYR A 308 -21.17 -4.11 -29.75
C TYR A 308 -21.28 -5.63 -29.80
N ILE A 309 -21.43 -6.17 -31.02
CA ILE A 309 -21.45 -7.61 -31.25
C ILE A 309 -20.09 -8.01 -31.84
N LYS A 310 -19.34 -8.76 -31.06
CA LYS A 310 -17.96 -9.17 -31.38
C LYS A 310 -17.83 -10.69 -31.42
N ARG A 311 -16.78 -11.17 -32.06
CA ARG A 311 -16.44 -12.59 -32.11
C ARG A 311 -15.87 -13.12 -30.79
#